data_b16a6c306745f7b8b0ec1c345c84c21f
#
_entry.id   b16a6c306745f7b8b0ec1c345c84c21f
#
_cell.length_a   1.000
_cell.length_b   1.000
_cell.length_c   1.000
_cell.angle_alpha   90.00
_cell.angle_beta   90.00
_cell.angle_gamma   90.00
#
_symmetry.space_group_name_H-M   'P 1'
#
loop_
_entity.id
_entity.type
_entity.pdbx_description
1 polymer ?
#
loop_
_entity_poly.entity_id
_entity_poly.type
_entity_poly.pdbx_seq_one_letter_code
_entity_poly.pdbx_strand_id
1 'polypeptide(L)'
;MEEKALIKICLVDADAIVTYPFKDDKYGKIPVLRYKSNNKCFGLIFRLNNILYINLKAEPSIISILKEQYPESITPAWHMNKTHWCKIDVNNIEQDVLNTGIKRSFDITASKKKI
;
A
#
# COMPACT_ATOMS: atom_id res chain seq x y z
N MET A 1 -11.49 -8.59 -5.73
CA MET A 1 -11.40 -7.13 -5.89
C MET A 1 -10.51 -6.82 -7.07
N GLU A 2 -10.90 -5.85 -7.88
CA GLU A 2 -10.11 -5.42 -9.00
C GLU A 2 -9.30 -4.18 -8.65
N GLU A 3 -8.33 -3.86 -9.48
CA GLU A 3 -7.44 -2.73 -9.26
C GLU A 3 -8.20 -1.41 -9.08
N LYS A 4 -9.21 -1.16 -9.89
CA LYS A 4 -10.01 0.06 -9.80
C LYS A 4 -10.67 0.21 -8.44
N ALA A 5 -11.22 -0.88 -7.92
CA ALA A 5 -11.88 -0.85 -6.62
C ALA A 5 -10.87 -0.58 -5.51
N LEU A 6 -9.68 -1.16 -5.63
CA LEU A 6 -8.62 -0.93 -4.65
C LEU A 6 -8.16 0.53 -4.66
N ILE A 7 -7.97 1.10 -5.85
CA ILE A 7 -7.61 2.52 -5.96
C ILE A 7 -8.68 3.39 -5.30
N LYS A 8 -9.94 3.06 -5.54
CA LYS A 8 -11.05 3.83 -4.97
C LYS A 8 -11.02 3.82 -3.45
N ILE A 9 -10.72 2.67 -2.86
CA ILE A 9 -10.59 2.57 -1.41
C ILE A 9 -9.44 3.46 -0.91
N CYS A 10 -8.33 3.49 -1.64
CA CYS A 10 -7.18 4.29 -1.27
C CYS A 10 -7.43 5.80 -1.39
N LEU A 11 -8.38 6.20 -2.20
CA LEU A 11 -8.64 7.62 -2.49
C LEU A 11 -9.83 8.18 -1.71
N VAL A 12 -10.17 7.58 -0.57
CA VAL A 12 -11.31 8.07 0.22
C VAL A 12 -11.04 9.40 0.90
N ASP A 13 -9.79 9.73 1.11
CA ASP A 13 -9.42 11.02 1.72
C ASP A 13 -9.10 12.03 0.60
N ALA A 14 -9.52 13.29 0.80
CA ALA A 14 -9.30 14.33 -0.21
C ALA A 14 -7.83 14.63 -0.47
N ASP A 15 -6.96 14.27 0.49
CA ASP A 15 -5.52 14.49 0.34
C ASP A 15 -4.79 13.30 -0.27
N ALA A 16 -5.51 12.29 -0.71
CA ALA A 16 -4.91 11.12 -1.38
C ALA A 16 -5.05 11.26 -2.89
N ILE A 17 -3.98 11.01 -3.61
CA ILE A 17 -4.00 11.01 -5.08
C ILE A 17 -3.31 9.77 -5.61
N VAL A 18 -3.66 9.40 -6.86
CA VAL A 18 -3.01 8.32 -7.56
C VAL A 18 -2.18 8.90 -8.70
N THR A 19 -0.95 8.39 -8.84
CA THR A 19 -0.05 8.82 -9.90
C THR A 19 0.48 7.60 -10.64
N TYR A 20 1.02 7.82 -11.84
CA TYR A 20 1.55 6.74 -12.68
C TYR A 20 2.93 7.14 -13.20
N PRO A 21 3.95 7.14 -12.32
CA PRO A 21 5.28 7.63 -12.71
C PRO A 21 6.07 6.64 -13.58
N PHE A 22 5.67 5.36 -13.60
CA PHE A 22 6.42 4.33 -14.33
C PHE A 22 5.74 4.06 -15.67
N LYS A 23 6.18 4.74 -16.71
CA LYS A 23 5.47 4.72 -17.99
C LYS A 23 5.79 3.52 -18.86
N ASP A 24 7.02 3.07 -18.82
CA ASP A 24 7.47 1.98 -19.69
C ASP A 24 7.83 0.74 -18.90
N ASP A 25 7.19 0.55 -17.78
CA ASP A 25 7.48 -0.58 -16.92
C ASP A 25 6.95 -1.86 -17.56
N LYS A 26 7.76 -2.92 -17.48
CA LYS A 26 7.37 -4.22 -18.02
C LYS A 26 6.18 -4.83 -17.28
N TYR A 27 5.84 -4.30 -16.13
CA TYR A 27 4.69 -4.75 -15.35
C TYR A 27 3.43 -3.94 -15.67
N GLY A 28 3.50 -3.06 -16.67
CA GLY A 28 2.40 -2.21 -17.06
C GLY A 28 2.32 -0.96 -16.19
N LYS A 29 1.16 -0.35 -16.17
CA LYS A 29 0.96 0.84 -15.34
C LYS A 29 0.89 0.44 -13.88
N ILE A 30 1.72 1.09 -13.07
CA ILE A 30 1.76 0.83 -11.63
C ILE A 30 1.23 2.07 -10.90
N PRO A 31 0.03 1.98 -10.28
CA PRO A 31 -0.51 3.10 -9.52
C PRO A 31 0.32 3.33 -8.26
N VAL A 32 0.73 4.58 -8.06
CA VAL A 32 1.44 5.00 -6.86
C VAL A 32 0.54 5.97 -6.12
N LEU A 33 0.15 5.60 -4.92
CA LEU A 33 -0.72 6.41 -4.08
C LEU A 33 0.13 7.38 -3.27
N ARG A 34 -0.20 8.67 -3.33
CA ARG A 34 0.59 9.70 -2.67
C ARG A 34 -0.27 10.61 -1.82
N TYR A 35 0.35 11.17 -0.79
CA TYR A 35 -0.28 12.21 0.01
C TYR A 35 -0.10 13.52 -0.76
N LYS A 36 -1.21 14.19 -1.03
CA LYS A 36 -1.24 15.31 -1.98
C LYS A 36 -0.27 16.42 -1.64
N SER A 37 -0.24 16.87 -0.38
CA SER A 37 0.51 18.08 -0.04
C SER A 37 2.01 17.86 0.07
N ASN A 38 2.48 16.65 0.38
CA ASN A 38 3.92 16.40 0.48
C ASN A 38 4.44 15.45 -0.61
N ASN A 39 3.54 14.93 -1.44
CA ASN A 39 3.87 14.05 -2.56
C ASN A 39 4.55 12.75 -2.14
N LYS A 40 4.44 12.37 -0.88
CA LYS A 40 5.05 11.12 -0.40
C LYS A 40 4.14 9.93 -0.68
N CYS A 41 4.77 8.81 -1.02
CA CYS A 41 4.05 7.58 -1.35
C CYS A 41 3.52 6.91 -0.09
N PHE A 42 2.25 6.49 -0.12
CA PHE A 42 1.71 5.67 0.95
C PHE A 42 1.21 4.31 0.46
N GLY A 43 1.27 4.06 -0.83
CA GLY A 43 0.87 2.77 -1.38
C GLY A 43 1.35 2.58 -2.80
N LEU A 44 1.63 1.33 -3.15
CA LEU A 44 2.04 0.95 -4.50
C LEU A 44 1.24 -0.28 -4.87
N ILE A 45 0.45 -0.20 -5.94
CA ILE A 45 -0.42 -1.29 -6.39
C ILE A 45 0.20 -1.97 -7.60
N PHE A 46 0.26 -3.30 -7.58
CA PHE A 46 0.90 -4.03 -8.67
C PHE A 46 0.34 -5.45 -8.76
N ARG A 47 0.61 -6.12 -9.88
CA ARG A 47 0.26 -7.52 -10.08
C ARG A 47 1.50 -8.34 -10.32
N LEU A 48 1.57 -9.48 -9.66
CA LEU A 48 2.61 -10.47 -9.91
C LEU A 48 1.91 -11.82 -10.06
N ASN A 49 2.15 -12.52 -11.17
CA ASN A 49 1.52 -13.82 -11.44
C ASN A 49 0.00 -13.75 -11.32
N ASN A 50 -0.59 -12.68 -11.83
CA ASN A 50 -2.03 -12.45 -11.80
C ASN A 50 -2.62 -12.21 -10.41
N ILE A 51 -1.78 -12.01 -9.42
CA ILE A 51 -2.25 -11.71 -8.07
C ILE A 51 -2.10 -10.21 -7.83
N LEU A 52 -3.17 -9.60 -7.34
CA LEU A 52 -3.18 -8.17 -7.05
C LEU A 52 -2.64 -7.92 -5.65
N TYR A 53 -1.61 -7.09 -5.57
CA TYR A 53 -0.95 -6.75 -4.31
C TYR A 53 -0.94 -5.25 -4.09
N ILE A 54 -0.77 -4.86 -2.83
CA ILE A 54 -0.46 -3.48 -2.49
C ILE A 54 0.69 -3.48 -1.47
N ASN A 55 1.69 -2.62 -1.69
CA ASN A 55 2.68 -2.32 -0.67
C ASN A 55 2.14 -1.21 0.20
N LEU A 56 2.19 -1.38 1.51
CA LEU A 56 1.74 -0.38 2.47
C LEU A 56 2.81 -0.15 3.52
N LYS A 57 2.86 1.07 4.02
CA LYS A 57 3.83 1.47 5.04
C LYS A 57 3.26 1.29 6.44
N ALA A 58 4.09 0.88 7.38
CA ALA A 58 3.71 0.77 8.78
C ALA A 58 4.96 0.77 9.64
N GLU A 59 4.77 0.95 10.93
CA GLU A 59 5.88 0.85 11.88
C GLU A 59 6.44 -0.58 11.84
N PRO A 60 7.75 -0.74 12.03
CA PRO A 60 8.37 -2.08 11.96
C PRO A 60 7.74 -3.10 12.91
N SER A 61 7.37 -2.69 14.12
CA SER A 61 6.73 -3.60 15.06
C SER A 61 5.37 -4.08 14.56
N ILE A 62 4.63 -3.21 13.90
CA ILE A 62 3.33 -3.56 13.34
C ILE A 62 3.51 -4.52 12.17
N ILE A 63 4.50 -4.27 11.32
CA ILE A 63 4.78 -5.15 10.18
C ILE A 63 5.12 -6.56 10.68
N SER A 64 5.94 -6.66 11.71
CA SER A 64 6.28 -7.96 12.29
C SER A 64 5.05 -8.71 12.77
N ILE A 65 4.16 -8.02 13.48
CA ILE A 65 2.93 -8.62 13.99
C ILE A 65 2.03 -9.06 12.85
N LEU A 66 1.87 -8.23 11.83
CA LEU A 66 1.01 -8.54 10.70
C LEU A 66 1.51 -9.74 9.91
N LYS A 67 2.82 -9.83 9.69
CA LYS A 67 3.39 -10.97 8.98
C LYS A 67 3.23 -12.26 9.77
N GLU A 68 3.26 -12.15 11.08
CA GLU A 68 3.07 -13.31 11.94
C GLU A 68 1.61 -13.77 11.94
N GLN A 69 0.68 -12.83 11.97
CA GLN A 69 -0.76 -13.14 11.99
C GLN A 69 -1.29 -13.59 10.63
N TYR A 70 -0.74 -13.05 9.55
CA TYR A 70 -1.22 -13.32 8.19
C TYR A 70 -0.06 -13.74 7.28
N PRO A 71 0.62 -14.86 7.61
CA PRO A 71 1.86 -15.21 6.90
C PRO A 71 1.69 -15.49 5.42
N GLU A 72 0.49 -15.87 4.99
CA GLU A 72 0.25 -16.14 3.57
C GLU A 72 -0.24 -14.93 2.80
N SER A 73 -0.71 -13.91 3.49
CA SER A 73 -1.28 -12.73 2.86
C SER A 73 -0.41 -11.51 2.98
N ILE A 74 0.39 -11.41 4.04
CA ILE A 74 1.25 -10.26 4.28
C ILE A 74 2.70 -10.73 4.32
N THR A 75 3.47 -10.29 3.34
CA THR A 75 4.83 -10.78 3.09
C THR A 75 5.75 -9.57 2.87
N PRO A 76 7.07 -9.79 2.72
CA PRO A 76 7.99 -8.66 2.51
C PRO A 76 7.63 -7.85 1.28
N ALA A 77 7.79 -6.54 1.38
CA ALA A 77 7.43 -5.61 0.32
C ALA A 77 8.21 -5.88 -0.97
N TRP A 78 7.59 -5.49 -2.08
CA TRP A 78 8.16 -5.63 -3.41
C TRP A 78 8.87 -4.32 -3.77
N HIS A 79 10.18 -4.39 -4.05
CA HIS A 79 10.99 -3.24 -4.48
C HIS A 79 10.96 -2.04 -3.52
N MET A 80 10.70 -2.27 -2.25
CA MET A 80 10.69 -1.21 -1.25
C MET A 80 11.36 -1.71 0.03
N ASN A 81 11.66 -0.77 0.92
CA ASN A 81 12.30 -1.08 2.20
C ASN A 81 11.42 -2.04 3.01
N LYS A 82 11.94 -3.21 3.34
CA LYS A 82 11.16 -4.26 3.99
C LYS A 82 10.99 -4.08 5.48
N THR A 83 11.69 -3.12 6.06
CA THR A 83 11.54 -2.79 7.48
C THR A 83 10.30 -1.94 7.71
N HIS A 84 9.99 -1.02 6.77
CA HIS A 84 8.90 -0.07 6.91
C HIS A 84 7.74 -0.31 5.95
N TRP A 85 7.84 -1.32 5.10
CA TRP A 85 6.81 -1.63 4.10
C TRP A 85 6.52 -3.12 4.11
N CYS A 86 5.27 -3.47 3.78
CA CYS A 86 4.89 -4.86 3.58
C CYS A 86 4.01 -4.97 2.35
N LYS A 87 3.91 -6.19 1.82
CA LYS A 87 3.11 -6.49 0.64
C LYS A 87 1.88 -7.27 1.08
N ILE A 88 0.72 -6.87 0.63
CA ILE A 88 -0.54 -7.52 0.99
C ILE A 88 -1.22 -8.08 -0.25
N ASP A 89 -1.58 -9.36 -0.20
CA ASP A 89 -2.42 -10.01 -1.21
C ASP A 89 -3.85 -9.58 -0.91
N VAL A 90 -4.38 -8.62 -1.67
CA VAL A 90 -5.62 -7.94 -1.33
C VAL A 90 -6.84 -8.84 -1.40
N ASN A 91 -6.79 -9.93 -2.14
CA ASN A 91 -7.91 -10.85 -2.28
C ASN A 91 -7.80 -12.06 -1.37
N ASN A 92 -6.77 -12.07 -0.52
CA ASN A 92 -6.55 -13.16 0.43
C ASN A 92 -6.44 -12.63 1.87
N ILE A 93 -7.20 -11.59 2.17
CA ILE A 93 -7.20 -10.98 3.49
C ILE A 93 -8.57 -10.36 3.73
N GLU A 94 -8.95 -10.25 4.99
CA GLU A 94 -10.23 -9.65 5.33
C GLU A 94 -10.23 -8.17 4.99
N GLN A 95 -11.37 -7.70 4.51
CA GLN A 95 -11.52 -6.32 4.06
C GLN A 95 -11.18 -5.31 5.17
N ASP A 96 -11.57 -5.60 6.40
CA ASP A 96 -11.30 -4.70 7.53
C ASP A 96 -9.81 -4.55 7.78
N VAL A 97 -9.06 -5.63 7.66
CA VAL A 97 -7.61 -5.62 7.85
C VAL A 97 -6.96 -4.77 6.76
N LEU A 98 -7.39 -4.97 5.52
CA LEU A 98 -6.87 -4.19 4.39
C LEU A 98 -7.18 -2.70 4.56
N ASN A 99 -8.42 -2.37 4.89
CA ASN A 99 -8.82 -0.98 5.06
C ASN A 99 -8.04 -0.30 6.18
N THR A 100 -7.84 -0.99 7.29
CA THR A 100 -7.07 -0.48 8.41
C THR A 100 -5.61 -0.24 7.99
N GLY A 101 -5.04 -1.17 7.22
CA GLY A 101 -3.68 -1.03 6.74
C GLY A 101 -3.50 0.17 5.83
N ILE A 102 -4.46 0.38 4.92
CA ILE A 102 -4.42 1.51 4.01
C ILE A 102 -4.48 2.82 4.78
N LYS A 103 -5.41 2.91 5.74
CA LYS A 103 -5.55 4.12 6.54
C LYS A 103 -4.31 4.40 7.37
N ARG A 104 -3.74 3.37 7.99
CA ARG A 104 -2.52 3.52 8.78
C ARG A 104 -1.36 4.04 7.92
N SER A 105 -1.21 3.48 6.73
CA SER A 105 -0.16 3.90 5.81
C SER A 105 -0.34 5.36 5.40
N PHE A 106 -1.57 5.73 5.10
CA PHE A 106 -1.91 7.11 4.75
C PHE A 106 -1.58 8.05 5.92
N ASP A 107 -2.00 7.70 7.13
CA ASP A 107 -1.82 8.54 8.30
C ASP A 107 -0.34 8.74 8.65
N ILE A 108 0.46 7.69 8.55
CA ILE A 108 1.91 7.79 8.80
C ILE A 108 2.55 8.74 7.80
N THR A 109 2.14 8.65 6.54
CA THR A 109 2.71 9.47 5.49
C THR A 109 2.29 10.94 5.63
N ALA A 110 1.08 11.17 6.10
CA ALA A 110 0.55 12.51 6.29
C ALA A 110 1.23 13.21 7.46
N SER A 111 1.52 12.48 8.53
CA SER A 111 2.03 13.11 9.74
C SER A 111 3.52 13.34 9.62
N LYS A 112 3.88 14.46 9.68
CA LYS A 112 5.18 14.80 9.64
C LYS A 112 5.50 15.70 10.59
N LYS A 113 5.11 16.03 11.03
CA LYS A 113 5.38 16.78 11.83
C LYS A 113 5.76 16.72 12.91
N LYS A 114 6.36 16.98 13.17
CA LYS A 114 6.76 16.87 14.12
C LYS A 114 6.69 17.82 14.86
N ILE A 115 6.50 18.14 15.30
CA ILE A 115 6.44 18.97 15.98
C ILE A 115 7.01 19.28 16.68
#